data_23e0b66e5f1b5263038ff3470ae2d6e4
#
_entry.id   23e0b66e5f1b5263038ff3470ae2d6e4
#
_cell.length_a   1.000
_cell.length_b   1.000
_cell.length_c   1.000
_cell.angle_alpha   90.00
_cell.angle_beta   90.00
_cell.angle_gamma   90.00
#
_symmetry.space_group_name_H-M   'P 1'
#
loop_
_entity.id
_entity.type
_entity.pdbx_description
1 polymer ?
#
loop_
_entity_poly.entity_id
_entity_poly.type
_entity_poly.pdbx_seq_one_letter_code
_entity_poly.pdbx_strand_id
1 'polypeptide(L)'
;LLRSMEAISKQAVRIMKLFGYDDVKKVSCSVGPEQEYFLVDRDKYLQRKDLIFSGRTLFGAPAPKGQELDDHYFGAIKERVASFMKDLNEELWKLGILSKTQHNEVAPAQHEMAPIFTTANISTDHNQLVMEIMKKVAKRHNLECLLHEKPFAGVNGSGKHNNWSIVTDTGINLLDPGKNPHTNTKFLLFLAAVIKAVDENAELLRLSASNPGNDHRLGANEAPPAIISIFLGEQLEDIIEQIVKGDVSSSIQGSKLDTGVHVLPVLKKDATDRNRTSPFAFTGNKFEFRMLGSSMSIAGANFTLNSIVADVLQDFADELEAADNFDTAVKELIKKTV
;
A
#
# COMPACT_ATOMS: atom_id res chain seq x y z
N LEU A 1 14.09 -0.59 11.24
CA LEU A 1 13.57 0.33 10.22
C LEU A 1 14.63 1.33 9.76
N LEU A 2 15.25 2.14 10.62
CA LEU A 2 16.23 3.16 10.23
C LEU A 2 17.42 2.58 9.45
N ARG A 3 17.99 1.46 9.92
CA ARG A 3 19.08 0.78 9.21
C ARG A 3 18.67 0.30 7.82
N SER A 4 17.44 -0.19 7.65
CA SER A 4 16.96 -0.61 6.33
C SER A 4 16.76 0.57 5.38
N MET A 5 16.36 1.74 5.90
CA MET A 5 16.28 2.97 5.12
C MET A 5 17.67 3.45 4.68
N GLU A 6 18.69 3.32 5.53
CA GLU A 6 20.07 3.62 5.16
C GLU A 6 20.62 2.64 4.12
N ALA A 7 20.31 1.34 4.27
CA ALA A 7 20.75 0.31 3.33
C ALA A 7 20.21 0.56 1.91
N ILE A 8 18.90 0.76 1.77
CA ILE A 8 18.29 1.03 0.46
C ILE A 8 18.77 2.37 -0.12
N SER A 9 18.93 3.41 0.73
CA SER A 9 19.48 4.69 0.29
C SER A 9 20.87 4.55 -0.30
N LYS A 10 21.75 3.81 0.38
CA LYS A 10 23.14 3.60 -0.08
C LYS A 10 23.17 2.98 -1.46
N GLN A 11 22.41 1.93 -1.72
CA GLN A 11 22.44 1.21 -2.98
C GLN A 11 21.74 1.98 -4.11
N ALA A 12 20.59 2.59 -3.80
CA ALA A 12 19.88 3.41 -4.78
C ALA A 12 20.70 4.63 -5.23
N VAL A 13 21.44 5.29 -4.33
CA VAL A 13 22.33 6.40 -4.67
C VAL A 13 23.47 5.95 -5.59
N ARG A 14 24.06 4.74 -5.40
CA ARG A 14 25.06 4.18 -6.31
C ARG A 14 24.50 4.09 -7.74
N ILE A 15 23.32 3.49 -7.87
CA ILE A 15 22.65 3.33 -9.18
C ILE A 15 22.33 4.70 -9.80
N MET A 16 21.79 5.64 -9.00
CA MET A 16 21.47 6.98 -9.50
C MET A 16 22.68 7.72 -10.05
N LYS A 17 23.85 7.57 -9.42
CA LYS A 17 25.12 8.14 -9.94
C LYS A 17 25.53 7.54 -11.27
N LEU A 18 25.32 6.24 -11.47
CA LEU A 18 25.60 5.59 -12.76
C LEU A 18 24.68 6.10 -13.88
N PHE A 19 23.47 6.53 -13.54
CA PHE A 19 22.58 7.24 -14.47
C PHE A 19 22.93 8.73 -14.65
N GLY A 20 24.00 9.24 -14.04
CA GLY A 20 24.46 10.63 -14.17
C GLY A 20 23.78 11.64 -13.23
N TYR A 21 23.10 11.17 -12.18
CA TYR A 21 22.49 12.04 -11.16
C TYR A 21 23.46 12.28 -9.99
N ASP A 22 24.54 13.01 -10.22
CA ASP A 22 25.60 13.26 -9.23
C ASP A 22 25.18 14.13 -8.06
N ASP A 23 24.10 14.90 -8.22
CA ASP A 23 23.48 15.75 -7.22
C ASP A 23 22.67 14.98 -6.18
N VAL A 24 22.24 13.76 -6.47
CA VAL A 24 21.52 12.90 -5.53
C VAL A 24 22.46 12.41 -4.41
N LYS A 25 22.17 12.80 -3.17
CA LYS A 25 22.94 12.42 -1.98
C LYS A 25 22.23 11.40 -1.11
N LYS A 26 20.90 11.34 -1.21
CA LYS A 26 20.06 10.47 -0.40
C LYS A 26 18.84 10.00 -1.18
N VAL A 27 18.43 8.76 -0.92
CA VAL A 27 17.13 8.22 -1.31
C VAL A 27 16.36 7.85 -0.05
N SER A 28 15.11 8.23 0.01
CA SER A 28 14.24 7.97 1.16
C SER A 28 13.07 7.09 0.76
N CYS A 29 12.69 6.15 1.63
CA CYS A 29 11.43 5.44 1.49
C CYS A 29 10.30 6.34 1.97
N SER A 30 9.28 6.53 1.14
CA SER A 30 8.05 7.21 1.49
C SER A 30 6.95 6.18 1.71
N VAL A 31 6.15 6.39 2.77
CA VAL A 31 5.10 5.46 3.17
C VAL A 31 3.83 6.23 3.55
N GLY A 32 2.69 5.74 3.07
CA GLY A 32 1.36 6.21 3.45
C GLY A 32 0.46 5.01 3.75
N PRO A 33 0.24 4.67 5.03
CA PRO A 33 -0.65 3.57 5.39
C PRO A 33 -2.10 4.05 5.41
N GLU A 34 -2.98 3.28 4.82
CA GLU A 34 -4.44 3.46 4.90
C GLU A 34 -4.95 2.63 6.09
N GLN A 35 -5.53 3.27 7.09
CA GLN A 35 -5.97 2.62 8.32
C GLN A 35 -7.46 2.32 8.26
N GLU A 36 -7.82 1.05 8.08
CA GLU A 36 -9.19 0.59 8.25
C GLU A 36 -9.50 0.28 9.71
N TYR A 37 -10.76 0.47 10.10
CA TYR A 37 -11.23 0.25 11.46
C TYR A 37 -12.75 0.10 11.51
N PHE A 38 -13.26 -0.50 12.60
CA PHE A 38 -14.68 -0.55 12.89
C PHE A 38 -15.04 0.40 14.04
N LEU A 39 -16.22 1.02 13.95
CA LEU A 39 -16.81 1.78 15.04
C LEU A 39 -18.10 1.10 15.50
N VAL A 40 -18.16 0.78 16.78
CA VAL A 40 -19.36 0.18 17.39
C VAL A 40 -19.85 1.04 18.54
N ASP A 41 -21.15 0.92 18.84
CA ASP A 41 -21.74 1.59 19.99
C ASP A 41 -21.08 1.09 21.29
N ARG A 42 -20.57 2.02 22.12
CA ARG A 42 -19.83 1.67 23.33
C ARG A 42 -20.68 0.95 24.37
N ASP A 43 -21.95 1.30 24.50
CA ASP A 43 -22.84 0.65 25.48
C ASP A 43 -23.09 -0.81 25.07
N LYS A 44 -23.15 -1.09 23.77
CA LYS A 44 -23.25 -2.46 23.25
C LYS A 44 -21.95 -3.24 23.39
N TYR A 45 -20.82 -2.59 23.10
CA TYR A 45 -19.50 -3.18 23.27
C TYR A 45 -19.27 -3.63 24.72
N LEU A 46 -19.61 -2.80 25.71
CA LEU A 46 -19.44 -3.12 27.13
C LEU A 46 -20.28 -4.30 27.61
N GLN A 47 -21.32 -4.69 26.88
CA GLN A 47 -22.13 -5.89 27.14
C GLN A 47 -21.56 -7.17 26.51
N ARG A 48 -20.53 -7.05 25.65
CA ARG A 48 -19.97 -8.16 24.88
C ARG A 48 -18.56 -8.50 25.38
N LYS A 49 -18.48 -9.50 26.24
CA LYS A 49 -17.20 -9.97 26.79
C LYS A 49 -16.25 -10.53 25.72
N ASP A 50 -16.78 -11.15 24.67
CA ASP A 50 -15.99 -11.63 23.53
C ASP A 50 -15.29 -10.48 22.81
N LEU A 51 -15.96 -9.38 22.51
CA LEU A 51 -15.34 -8.19 21.92
C LEU A 51 -14.30 -7.56 22.87
N ILE A 52 -14.58 -7.48 24.16
CA ILE A 52 -13.67 -6.89 25.15
C ILE A 52 -12.37 -7.70 25.28
N PHE A 53 -12.47 -9.04 25.37
CA PHE A 53 -11.32 -9.89 25.68
C PHE A 53 -10.60 -10.43 24.46
N SER A 54 -11.29 -10.62 23.32
CA SER A 54 -10.70 -11.17 22.10
C SER A 54 -10.66 -10.18 20.92
N GLY A 55 -11.29 -9.02 21.02
CA GLY A 55 -11.40 -8.04 19.94
C GLY A 55 -12.37 -8.45 18.82
N ARG A 56 -13.00 -9.65 18.91
CA ARG A 56 -13.91 -10.18 17.90
C ARG A 56 -15.11 -10.90 18.52
N THR A 57 -16.19 -11.01 17.75
CA THR A 57 -17.34 -11.80 18.17
C THR A 57 -17.04 -13.29 18.04
N LEU A 58 -17.33 -14.08 19.09
CA LEU A 58 -17.16 -15.53 19.13
C LEU A 58 -18.48 -16.29 19.02
N PHE A 59 -19.59 -15.66 19.37
CA PHE A 59 -20.92 -16.24 19.39
C PHE A 59 -21.98 -15.16 19.16
N GLY A 60 -23.21 -15.58 18.99
CA GLY A 60 -24.37 -14.71 18.75
C GLY A 60 -24.89 -14.82 17.32
N ALA A 61 -26.04 -14.23 17.08
CA ALA A 61 -26.64 -14.17 15.76
C ALA A 61 -25.81 -13.28 14.82
N PRO A 62 -25.75 -13.59 13.51
CA PRO A 62 -25.19 -12.68 12.52
C PRO A 62 -26.01 -11.38 12.47
N ALA A 63 -25.35 -10.30 12.00
CA ALA A 63 -26.04 -9.04 11.79
C ALA A 63 -27.21 -9.21 10.79
N PRO A 64 -28.31 -8.49 10.96
CA PRO A 64 -29.45 -8.58 10.04
C PRO A 64 -29.15 -8.02 8.65
N LYS A 65 -28.09 -7.24 8.52
CA LYS A 65 -27.60 -6.64 7.29
C LYS A 65 -26.13 -6.97 7.11
N GLY A 66 -25.76 -7.43 5.91
CA GLY A 66 -24.40 -7.70 5.48
C GLY A 66 -23.83 -6.60 4.58
N GLN A 67 -23.26 -7.01 3.45
CA GLN A 67 -22.58 -6.15 2.47
C GLN A 67 -23.34 -6.04 1.14
N GLU A 68 -24.64 -6.22 1.19
CA GLU A 68 -25.50 -6.26 0.02
C GLU A 68 -25.35 -4.96 -0.80
N LEU A 69 -25.01 -5.12 -2.10
CA LEU A 69 -24.85 -4.02 -3.06
C LEU A 69 -23.81 -2.96 -2.66
N ASP A 70 -22.91 -3.28 -1.73
CA ASP A 70 -21.91 -2.34 -1.20
C ASP A 70 -22.55 -1.02 -0.68
N ASP A 71 -23.75 -1.11 -0.17
CA ASP A 71 -24.56 0.06 0.16
C ASP A 71 -24.00 0.88 1.33
N HIS A 72 -23.17 0.27 2.19
CA HIS A 72 -22.43 1.01 3.20
C HIS A 72 -21.29 1.82 2.57
N TYR A 73 -20.53 1.22 1.65
CA TYR A 73 -19.41 1.87 0.96
C TYR A 73 -19.86 3.10 0.17
N PHE A 74 -20.95 2.98 -0.60
CA PHE A 74 -21.52 4.07 -1.39
C PHE A 74 -22.49 4.97 -0.61
N GLY A 75 -22.79 4.63 0.64
CA GLY A 75 -23.72 5.34 1.48
C GLY A 75 -23.16 6.59 2.13
N ALA A 76 -24.04 7.41 2.67
CA ALA A 76 -23.67 8.60 3.42
C ALA A 76 -23.03 8.21 4.77
N ILE A 77 -22.00 8.98 5.18
CA ILE A 77 -21.44 8.87 6.53
C ILE A 77 -22.48 9.38 7.53
N LYS A 78 -22.81 8.56 8.53
CA LYS A 78 -23.76 8.94 9.58
C LYS A 78 -23.21 10.10 10.40
N GLU A 79 -24.08 11.02 10.83
CA GLU A 79 -23.73 12.24 11.55
C GLU A 79 -22.81 12.00 12.76
N ARG A 80 -23.11 10.98 13.57
CA ARG A 80 -22.28 10.62 14.73
C ARG A 80 -20.88 10.15 14.32
N VAL A 81 -20.75 9.44 13.21
CA VAL A 81 -19.46 9.00 12.65
C VAL A 81 -18.72 10.19 12.05
N ALA A 82 -19.41 11.06 11.33
CA ALA A 82 -18.82 12.28 10.78
C ALA A 82 -18.27 13.20 11.88
N SER A 83 -18.98 13.32 12.99
CA SER A 83 -18.51 14.07 14.16
C SER A 83 -17.25 13.46 14.78
N PHE A 84 -17.20 12.12 14.90
CA PHE A 84 -16.00 11.41 15.32
C PHE A 84 -14.82 11.66 14.34
N MET A 85 -15.07 11.52 13.04
CA MET A 85 -14.03 11.72 12.01
C MET A 85 -13.47 13.14 12.03
N LYS A 86 -14.33 14.14 12.23
CA LYS A 86 -13.90 15.54 12.36
C LYS A 86 -12.99 15.72 13.57
N ASP A 87 -13.41 15.29 14.74
CA ASP A 87 -12.62 15.45 15.97
C ASP A 87 -11.31 14.64 15.88
N LEU A 88 -11.33 13.46 15.26
CA LEU A 88 -10.12 12.69 15.00
C LEU A 88 -9.13 13.47 14.13
N ASN A 89 -9.58 14.08 13.04
CA ASN A 89 -8.71 14.91 12.19
C ASN A 89 -8.09 16.07 12.96
N GLU A 90 -8.88 16.77 13.76
CA GLU A 90 -8.38 17.91 14.55
C GLU A 90 -7.30 17.47 15.55
N GLU A 91 -7.48 16.35 16.24
CA GLU A 91 -6.48 15.81 17.17
C GLU A 91 -5.20 15.35 16.43
N LEU A 92 -5.34 14.72 15.26
CA LEU A 92 -4.20 14.28 14.46
C LEU A 92 -3.42 15.46 13.88
N TRP A 93 -4.11 16.50 13.40
CA TRP A 93 -3.45 17.70 12.86
C TRP A 93 -2.66 18.45 13.93
N LYS A 94 -3.14 18.50 15.18
CA LYS A 94 -2.38 19.07 16.32
C LYS A 94 -1.06 18.33 16.58
N LEU A 95 -0.98 17.06 16.20
CA LEU A 95 0.22 16.22 16.29
C LEU A 95 1.09 16.24 15.02
N GLY A 96 0.70 17.04 14.00
CA GLY A 96 1.40 17.10 12.73
C GLY A 96 1.10 15.92 11.79
N ILE A 97 0.09 15.10 12.11
CA ILE A 97 -0.35 13.97 11.28
C ILE A 97 -1.42 14.47 10.31
N LEU A 98 -1.07 14.60 9.04
CA LEU A 98 -1.94 15.16 8.02
C LEU A 98 -2.93 14.09 7.51
N SER A 99 -3.93 13.75 8.31
CA SER A 99 -5.07 12.92 7.87
C SER A 99 -5.87 13.67 6.81
N LYS A 100 -6.21 12.99 5.70
CA LYS A 100 -6.86 13.62 4.55
C LYS A 100 -8.11 12.88 4.10
N THR A 101 -8.05 11.58 3.94
CA THR A 101 -9.14 10.78 3.41
C THR A 101 -9.87 10.09 4.54
N GLN A 102 -11.20 10.17 4.51
CA GLN A 102 -12.10 9.46 5.42
C GLN A 102 -13.33 9.06 4.64
N HIS A 103 -13.69 7.78 4.69
CA HIS A 103 -14.88 7.25 4.03
C HIS A 103 -15.38 5.97 4.72
N ASN A 104 -16.54 5.50 4.28
CA ASN A 104 -17.04 4.20 4.67
C ASN A 104 -16.34 3.09 3.87
N GLU A 105 -16.09 1.97 4.55
CA GLU A 105 -15.68 0.72 3.93
C GLU A 105 -16.87 -0.21 3.67
N VAL A 106 -16.63 -1.38 3.05
CA VAL A 106 -17.70 -2.25 2.57
C VAL A 106 -18.48 -2.90 3.71
N ALA A 107 -17.83 -3.32 4.79
CA ALA A 107 -18.53 -3.92 5.92
C ALA A 107 -19.35 -2.90 6.71
N PRO A 108 -20.51 -3.27 7.23
CA PRO A 108 -21.28 -2.40 8.11
C PRO A 108 -20.45 -1.90 9.30
N ALA A 109 -20.48 -0.60 9.54
CA ALA A 109 -19.73 0.09 10.60
C ALA A 109 -18.19 0.08 10.40
N GLN A 110 -17.72 -0.25 9.22
CA GLN A 110 -16.32 -0.16 8.85
C GLN A 110 -16.02 1.16 8.13
N HIS A 111 -14.86 1.74 8.44
CA HIS A 111 -14.41 3.02 7.91
C HIS A 111 -12.90 2.98 7.66
N GLU A 112 -12.41 3.95 6.89
CA GLU A 112 -10.99 4.12 6.61
C GLU A 112 -10.54 5.56 6.87
N MET A 113 -9.29 5.70 7.27
CA MET A 113 -8.55 6.96 7.32
C MET A 113 -7.19 6.79 6.65
N ALA A 114 -6.86 7.72 5.75
CA ALA A 114 -5.56 7.75 5.10
C ALA A 114 -4.87 9.10 5.34
N PRO A 115 -3.63 9.11 5.87
CA PRO A 115 -2.82 10.30 5.99
C PRO A 115 -2.09 10.60 4.67
N ILE A 116 -1.59 11.82 4.53
CA ILE A 116 -0.59 12.13 3.51
C ILE A 116 0.68 11.35 3.85
N PHE A 117 1.31 10.74 2.82
CA PHE A 117 2.53 9.97 2.98
C PHE A 117 3.71 10.83 3.48
N THR A 118 4.62 10.20 4.20
CA THR A 118 5.87 10.81 4.66
C THR A 118 6.99 9.76 4.66
N THR A 119 8.17 10.08 5.21
CA THR A 119 9.27 9.10 5.32
C THR A 119 8.86 7.91 6.20
N ALA A 120 9.34 6.72 5.88
CA ALA A 120 8.89 5.47 6.48
C ALA A 120 8.97 5.44 8.01
N ASN A 121 9.99 6.04 8.63
CA ASN A 121 10.11 6.11 10.09
C ASN A 121 9.03 7.02 10.71
N ILE A 122 8.85 8.22 10.16
CA ILE A 122 7.83 9.17 10.64
C ILE A 122 6.43 8.59 10.42
N SER A 123 6.17 8.00 9.25
CA SER A 123 4.89 7.36 8.94
C SER A 123 4.58 6.22 9.93
N THR A 124 5.61 5.47 10.34
CA THR A 124 5.45 4.39 11.33
C THR A 124 5.07 4.95 12.70
N ASP A 125 5.76 5.98 13.17
CA ASP A 125 5.44 6.64 14.44
C ASP A 125 4.05 7.30 14.41
N HIS A 126 3.72 7.97 13.31
CA HIS A 126 2.39 8.54 13.09
C HIS A 126 1.28 7.49 13.14
N ASN A 127 1.48 6.32 12.51
CA ASN A 127 0.47 5.27 12.52
C ASN A 127 0.22 4.71 13.93
N GLN A 128 1.25 4.61 14.78
CA GLN A 128 1.07 4.23 16.18
C GLN A 128 0.20 5.26 16.94
N LEU A 129 0.49 6.55 16.75
CA LEU A 129 -0.31 7.63 17.33
C LEU A 129 -1.75 7.61 16.79
N VAL A 130 -1.94 7.41 15.50
CA VAL A 130 -3.26 7.30 14.87
C VAL A 130 -4.09 6.22 15.57
N MET A 131 -3.57 5.01 15.74
CA MET A 131 -4.28 3.91 16.39
C MET A 131 -4.67 4.22 17.84
N GLU A 132 -3.80 4.94 18.56
CA GLU A 132 -4.08 5.35 19.94
C GLU A 132 -5.15 6.45 20.00
N ILE A 133 -5.00 7.49 19.18
CA ILE A 133 -5.91 8.64 19.15
C ILE A 133 -7.30 8.22 18.68
N MET A 134 -7.42 7.36 17.67
CA MET A 134 -8.71 6.80 17.24
C MET A 134 -9.51 6.21 18.40
N LYS A 135 -8.87 5.38 19.23
CA LYS A 135 -9.52 4.76 20.39
C LYS A 135 -9.94 5.79 21.44
N LYS A 136 -9.11 6.82 21.67
CA LYS A 136 -9.42 7.90 22.62
C LYS A 136 -10.58 8.77 22.15
N VAL A 137 -10.57 9.18 20.89
CA VAL A 137 -11.61 10.02 20.31
C VAL A 137 -12.92 9.25 20.19
N ALA A 138 -12.90 7.97 19.80
CA ALA A 138 -14.12 7.15 19.74
C ALA A 138 -14.89 7.15 21.08
N LYS A 139 -14.18 7.03 22.19
CA LYS A 139 -14.78 7.07 23.53
C LYS A 139 -15.47 8.38 23.85
N ARG A 140 -14.98 9.52 23.36
CA ARG A 140 -15.64 10.83 23.53
C ARG A 140 -17.00 10.89 22.81
N HIS A 141 -17.16 10.11 21.74
CA HIS A 141 -18.40 9.99 20.96
C HIS A 141 -19.30 8.82 21.39
N ASN A 142 -19.05 8.21 22.56
CA ASN A 142 -19.70 6.99 23.02
C ASN A 142 -19.62 5.85 21.99
N LEU A 143 -18.47 5.77 21.28
CA LEU A 143 -18.11 4.71 20.34
C LEU A 143 -16.93 3.92 20.88
N GLU A 144 -16.72 2.71 20.39
CA GLU A 144 -15.50 1.95 20.57
C GLU A 144 -14.89 1.67 19.19
N CYS A 145 -13.60 1.97 19.02
CA CYS A 145 -12.85 1.71 17.79
C CYS A 145 -12.19 0.33 17.89
N LEU A 146 -12.57 -0.56 16.99
CA LEU A 146 -12.02 -1.90 16.90
C LEU A 146 -10.95 -1.93 15.79
N LEU A 147 -9.74 -2.32 16.17
CA LEU A 147 -8.61 -2.51 15.25
C LEU A 147 -8.27 -3.99 15.03
N HIS A 148 -9.05 -4.91 15.57
CA HIS A 148 -8.92 -6.32 15.26
C HIS A 148 -9.18 -6.54 13.76
N GLU A 149 -8.39 -7.40 13.12
CA GLU A 149 -8.43 -7.63 11.69
C GLU A 149 -9.74 -8.24 11.19
N LYS A 150 -10.43 -9.00 12.04
CA LYS A 150 -11.72 -9.66 11.72
C LYS A 150 -12.65 -9.64 12.92
N PRO A 151 -13.19 -8.48 13.31
CA PRO A 151 -14.06 -8.42 14.49
C PRO A 151 -15.39 -9.11 14.29
N PHE A 152 -15.86 -9.23 13.05
CA PHE A 152 -17.13 -9.87 12.70
C PHE A 152 -16.94 -10.89 11.58
N ALA A 153 -17.40 -12.12 11.81
CA ALA A 153 -17.37 -13.16 10.79
C ALA A 153 -18.37 -12.87 9.66
N GLY A 154 -18.06 -13.31 8.44
CA GLY A 154 -18.97 -13.23 7.29
C GLY A 154 -18.98 -11.88 6.56
N VAL A 155 -18.27 -10.86 7.05
CA VAL A 155 -18.11 -9.56 6.41
C VAL A 155 -16.63 -9.23 6.27
N ASN A 156 -16.27 -8.15 5.55
CA ASN A 156 -14.87 -7.72 5.39
C ASN A 156 -14.17 -7.55 6.74
N GLY A 157 -12.89 -7.84 6.75
CA GLY A 157 -11.98 -7.48 7.84
C GLY A 157 -11.27 -6.17 7.56
N SER A 158 -10.52 -5.68 8.54
CA SER A 158 -9.73 -4.45 8.45
C SER A 158 -8.24 -4.72 8.33
N GLY A 159 -7.62 -4.02 7.42
CA GLY A 159 -6.18 -4.04 7.20
C GLY A 159 -5.57 -2.66 7.15
N LYS A 160 -4.36 -2.61 6.60
CA LYS A 160 -3.65 -1.39 6.20
C LYS A 160 -3.09 -1.61 4.81
N HIS A 161 -3.48 -0.79 3.84
CA HIS A 161 -2.76 -0.73 2.59
C HIS A 161 -1.50 0.11 2.82
N ASN A 162 -0.35 -0.54 2.78
CA ASN A 162 0.93 0.14 2.99
C ASN A 162 1.47 0.62 1.64
N ASN A 163 1.15 1.85 1.29
CA ASN A 163 1.66 2.51 0.09
C ASN A 163 3.15 2.82 0.30
N TRP A 164 4.01 2.24 -0.53
CA TRP A 164 5.46 2.35 -0.42
C TRP A 164 6.09 2.81 -1.72
N SER A 165 7.00 3.78 -1.65
CA SER A 165 7.79 4.25 -2.79
C SER A 165 9.17 4.71 -2.34
N ILE A 166 10.06 5.01 -3.30
CA ILE A 166 11.42 5.51 -3.05
C ILE A 166 11.65 6.80 -3.82
N VAL A 167 12.11 7.83 -3.11
CA VAL A 167 12.24 9.19 -3.63
C VAL A 167 13.60 9.75 -3.29
N THR A 168 14.25 10.41 -4.25
CA THR A 168 15.51 11.11 -4.04
C THR A 168 15.33 12.38 -3.22
N ASP A 169 16.40 12.89 -2.63
CA ASP A 169 16.44 14.20 -1.97
C ASP A 169 16.27 15.38 -2.96
N THR A 170 16.39 15.13 -4.25
CA THR A 170 16.09 16.08 -5.33
C THR A 170 14.63 16.01 -5.81
N GLY A 171 13.80 15.14 -5.21
CA GLY A 171 12.37 15.03 -5.49
C GLY A 171 11.99 14.07 -6.62
N ILE A 172 12.92 13.25 -7.13
CA ILE A 172 12.63 12.26 -8.16
C ILE A 172 12.07 10.99 -7.51
N ASN A 173 10.85 10.60 -7.86
CA ASN A 173 10.31 9.29 -7.50
C ASN A 173 10.87 8.23 -8.46
N LEU A 174 11.56 7.21 -7.92
CA LEU A 174 12.22 6.17 -8.72
C LEU A 174 11.26 5.14 -9.27
N LEU A 175 10.03 5.10 -8.75
CA LEU A 175 8.93 4.27 -9.23
C LEU A 175 7.92 5.06 -10.07
N ASP A 176 8.28 6.26 -10.54
CA ASP A 176 7.44 7.02 -11.47
C ASP A 176 7.75 6.57 -12.91
N PRO A 177 6.79 5.92 -13.60
CA PRO A 177 6.97 5.49 -15.00
C PRO A 177 7.12 6.66 -15.97
N GLY A 178 6.66 7.85 -15.59
CA GLY A 178 6.62 9.02 -16.47
C GLY A 178 5.62 8.86 -17.61
N LYS A 179 5.77 9.70 -18.64
CA LYS A 179 4.87 9.68 -19.81
C LYS A 179 5.12 8.50 -20.76
N ASN A 180 6.36 8.02 -20.81
CA ASN A 180 6.80 6.95 -21.71
C ASN A 180 7.52 5.85 -20.90
N PRO A 181 6.79 4.97 -20.22
CA PRO A 181 7.38 3.95 -19.34
C PRO A 181 8.37 3.04 -20.06
N HIS A 182 8.07 2.65 -21.31
CA HIS A 182 8.87 1.74 -22.11
C HIS A 182 10.27 2.27 -22.48
N THR A 183 10.48 3.59 -22.40
CA THR A 183 11.80 4.23 -22.63
C THR A 183 12.47 4.69 -21.35
N ASN A 184 11.78 4.63 -20.22
CA ASN A 184 12.30 5.05 -18.93
C ASN A 184 13.13 3.93 -18.28
N THR A 185 14.33 3.72 -18.77
CA THR A 185 15.22 2.63 -18.34
C THR A 185 15.52 2.66 -16.84
N LYS A 186 15.65 3.86 -16.24
CA LYS A 186 15.81 4.04 -14.81
C LYS A 186 14.61 3.46 -14.04
N PHE A 187 13.38 3.86 -14.40
CA PHE A 187 12.18 3.33 -13.79
C PHE A 187 12.09 1.80 -13.94
N LEU A 188 12.34 1.28 -15.14
CA LEU A 188 12.29 -0.16 -15.41
C LEU A 188 13.31 -0.94 -14.59
N LEU A 189 14.51 -0.39 -14.34
CA LEU A 189 15.52 -1.03 -13.49
C LEU A 189 15.05 -1.12 -12.02
N PHE A 190 14.53 -0.02 -11.47
CA PHE A 190 14.00 -0.04 -10.10
C PHE A 190 12.74 -0.91 -9.97
N LEU A 191 11.88 -0.94 -10.99
CA LEU A 191 10.73 -1.84 -11.05
C LEU A 191 11.19 -3.31 -11.03
N ALA A 192 12.14 -3.68 -11.89
CA ALA A 192 12.71 -5.02 -11.93
C ALA A 192 13.35 -5.43 -10.60
N ALA A 193 14.06 -4.50 -9.94
CA ALA A 193 14.64 -4.75 -8.62
C ALA A 193 13.58 -5.06 -7.57
N VAL A 194 12.44 -4.34 -7.55
CA VAL A 194 11.34 -4.62 -6.61
C VAL A 194 10.68 -5.96 -6.92
N ILE A 195 10.43 -6.26 -8.20
CA ILE A 195 9.84 -7.54 -8.62
C ILE A 195 10.72 -8.70 -8.13
N LYS A 196 12.01 -8.69 -8.46
CA LYS A 196 12.97 -9.70 -8.04
C LYS A 196 13.04 -9.84 -6.51
N ALA A 197 13.14 -8.72 -5.79
CA ALA A 197 13.22 -8.72 -4.34
C ALA A 197 12.01 -9.37 -3.69
N VAL A 198 10.80 -9.06 -4.17
CA VAL A 198 9.55 -9.60 -3.64
C VAL A 198 9.36 -11.07 -4.01
N ASP A 199 9.71 -11.47 -5.23
CA ASP A 199 9.62 -12.87 -5.68
C ASP A 199 10.56 -13.78 -4.87
N GLU A 200 11.84 -13.43 -4.79
CA GLU A 200 12.86 -14.22 -4.08
C GLU A 200 12.66 -14.25 -2.55
N ASN A 201 11.98 -13.25 -1.99
CA ASN A 201 11.78 -13.10 -0.54
C ASN A 201 10.30 -13.06 -0.14
N ALA A 202 9.41 -13.69 -0.92
CA ALA A 202 7.98 -13.70 -0.68
C ALA A 202 7.62 -14.20 0.72
N GLU A 203 8.32 -15.21 1.22
CA GLU A 203 8.10 -15.78 2.56
C GLU A 203 8.42 -14.78 3.68
N LEU A 204 9.50 -14.00 3.55
CA LEU A 204 9.87 -12.97 4.53
C LEU A 204 8.83 -11.84 4.53
N LEU A 205 8.38 -11.43 3.36
CA LEU A 205 7.35 -10.40 3.24
C LEU A 205 6.01 -10.91 3.82
N ARG A 206 5.64 -12.17 3.55
CA ARG A 206 4.46 -12.80 4.15
C ARG A 206 4.57 -12.88 5.68
N LEU A 207 5.72 -13.25 6.19
CA LEU A 207 5.98 -13.30 7.63
C LEU A 207 5.78 -11.94 8.29
N SER A 208 6.18 -10.86 7.64
CA SER A 208 6.04 -9.49 8.15
C SER A 208 4.59 -9.05 8.39
N ALA A 209 3.62 -9.73 7.77
CA ALA A 209 2.18 -9.49 7.92
C ALA A 209 1.48 -10.58 8.75
N SER A 210 2.21 -11.47 9.42
CA SER A 210 1.65 -12.59 10.16
C SER A 210 1.22 -12.19 11.56
N ASN A 211 -0.06 -12.37 11.87
CA ASN A 211 -0.60 -12.43 13.22
C ASN A 211 -1.91 -13.25 13.24
N PRO A 212 -2.35 -13.75 14.42
CA PRO A 212 -3.56 -14.58 14.50
C PRO A 212 -4.83 -13.88 14.01
N GLY A 213 -4.99 -12.59 14.26
CA GLY A 213 -6.13 -11.80 13.76
C GLY A 213 -6.15 -11.72 12.24
N ASN A 214 -4.99 -11.53 11.65
CA ASN A 214 -4.83 -11.40 10.20
C ASN A 214 -5.08 -12.73 9.45
N ASP A 215 -4.82 -13.87 10.08
CA ASP A 215 -5.14 -15.19 9.51
C ASP A 215 -6.66 -15.41 9.38
N HIS A 216 -7.48 -14.75 10.20
CA HIS A 216 -8.93 -14.74 10.03
C HIS A 216 -9.40 -13.84 8.89
N ARG A 217 -8.62 -12.82 8.52
CA ARG A 217 -8.96 -11.84 7.49
C ARG A 217 -8.51 -12.28 6.10
N LEU A 218 -7.27 -12.72 5.95
CA LEU A 218 -6.66 -13.02 4.64
C LEU A 218 -7.40 -14.13 3.89
N GLY A 219 -7.56 -13.94 2.58
CA GLY A 219 -8.27 -14.87 1.69
C GLY A 219 -9.79 -14.85 1.81
N ALA A 220 -10.36 -13.93 2.59
CA ALA A 220 -11.80 -13.80 2.77
C ALA A 220 -12.30 -12.40 2.35
N ASN A 221 -13.40 -12.36 1.62
CA ASN A 221 -14.01 -11.12 1.09
C ASN A 221 -13.00 -10.34 0.22
N GLU A 222 -12.78 -9.04 0.49
CA GLU A 222 -11.84 -8.19 -0.26
C GLU A 222 -10.39 -8.28 0.20
N ALA A 223 -10.09 -9.06 1.25
CA ALA A 223 -8.72 -9.24 1.69
C ALA A 223 -7.90 -10.05 0.67
N PRO A 224 -6.62 -9.72 0.48
CA PRO A 224 -5.77 -10.48 -0.42
C PRO A 224 -5.59 -11.94 0.06
N PRO A 225 -5.24 -12.87 -0.85
CA PRO A 225 -4.89 -14.23 -0.46
C PRO A 225 -3.67 -14.24 0.47
N ALA A 226 -3.50 -15.32 1.23
CA ALA A 226 -2.41 -15.48 2.20
C ALA A 226 -1.04 -15.80 1.58
N ILE A 227 -0.91 -15.67 0.28
CA ILE A 227 0.33 -15.85 -0.50
C ILE A 227 0.71 -14.53 -1.17
N ILE A 228 2.01 -14.29 -1.38
CA ILE A 228 2.49 -13.11 -2.11
C ILE A 228 2.39 -13.35 -3.61
N SER A 229 1.85 -12.39 -4.31
CA SER A 229 1.91 -12.23 -5.78
C SER A 229 1.99 -10.74 -6.11
N ILE A 230 2.53 -10.42 -7.28
CA ILE A 230 2.72 -9.04 -7.74
C ILE A 230 1.72 -8.76 -8.85
N PHE A 231 1.08 -7.61 -8.78
CA PHE A 231 0.21 -7.09 -9.81
C PHE A 231 0.77 -5.77 -10.36
N LEU A 232 0.95 -5.68 -11.67
CA LEU A 232 1.54 -4.52 -12.34
C LEU A 232 0.53 -3.73 -13.17
N GLY A 233 -0.52 -4.37 -13.64
CA GLY A 233 -1.50 -3.84 -14.58
C GLY A 233 -1.08 -4.01 -16.04
N GLU A 234 -2.09 -3.97 -16.92
CA GLU A 234 -1.96 -4.30 -18.37
C GLU A 234 -0.79 -3.57 -19.07
N GLN A 235 -0.59 -2.30 -18.75
CA GLN A 235 0.45 -1.49 -19.43
C GLN A 235 1.88 -1.95 -19.10
N LEU A 236 2.16 -2.20 -17.82
CA LEU A 236 3.50 -2.63 -17.40
C LEU A 236 3.74 -4.10 -17.74
N GLU A 237 2.74 -4.94 -17.67
CA GLU A 237 2.81 -6.34 -18.10
C GLU A 237 3.16 -6.43 -19.59
N ASP A 238 2.49 -5.64 -20.45
CA ASP A 238 2.81 -5.56 -21.88
C ASP A 238 4.28 -5.11 -22.12
N ILE A 239 4.76 -4.09 -21.39
CA ILE A 239 6.15 -3.63 -21.51
C ILE A 239 7.12 -4.73 -21.11
N ILE A 240 6.87 -5.44 -20.01
CA ILE A 240 7.71 -6.54 -19.55
C ILE A 240 7.74 -7.67 -20.58
N GLU A 241 6.59 -8.05 -21.12
CA GLU A 241 6.55 -9.06 -22.18
C GLU A 241 7.33 -8.65 -23.43
N GLN A 242 7.28 -7.38 -23.82
CA GLN A 242 8.08 -6.87 -24.94
C GLN A 242 9.59 -6.93 -24.63
N ILE A 243 10.00 -6.60 -23.40
CA ILE A 243 11.40 -6.71 -22.95
C ILE A 243 11.89 -8.15 -23.05
N VAL A 244 11.10 -9.10 -22.57
CA VAL A 244 11.43 -10.54 -22.64
C VAL A 244 11.58 -11.01 -24.08
N LYS A 245 10.67 -10.58 -24.98
CA LYS A 245 10.69 -10.92 -26.40
C LYS A 245 11.82 -10.20 -27.17
N GLY A 246 12.42 -9.15 -26.59
CA GLY A 246 13.54 -8.40 -27.17
C GLY A 246 13.16 -7.31 -28.15
N ASP A 247 11.89 -6.94 -28.24
CA ASP A 247 11.37 -5.87 -29.12
C ASP A 247 10.45 -4.92 -28.32
N VAL A 248 11.05 -3.85 -27.78
CA VAL A 248 10.29 -2.82 -27.05
C VAL A 248 9.97 -1.68 -27.99
N SER A 249 8.83 -1.74 -28.66
CA SER A 249 8.44 -0.78 -29.70
C SER A 249 7.37 0.23 -29.29
N SER A 250 6.54 -0.10 -28.30
CA SER A 250 5.42 0.77 -27.89
C SER A 250 4.93 0.44 -26.47
N SER A 251 4.14 1.32 -25.88
CA SER A 251 3.33 1.00 -24.71
C SER A 251 1.86 1.18 -25.05
N ILE A 252 1.01 0.36 -24.45
CA ILE A 252 -0.44 0.56 -24.51
C ILE A 252 -0.74 1.92 -23.90
N GLN A 253 -1.12 2.89 -24.73
CA GLN A 253 -1.63 4.17 -24.22
C GLN A 253 -3.03 3.91 -23.67
N GLY A 254 -3.30 4.40 -22.46
CA GLY A 254 -4.60 4.24 -21.81
C GLY A 254 -5.74 4.50 -22.76
N SER A 255 -6.57 3.49 -23.01
CA SER A 255 -7.70 3.59 -23.91
C SER A 255 -8.68 4.64 -23.40
N LYS A 256 -9.23 5.44 -24.31
CA LYS A 256 -10.30 6.38 -23.99
C LYS A 256 -11.58 5.58 -23.81
N LEU A 257 -12.29 5.79 -22.70
CA LEU A 257 -13.63 5.28 -22.52
C LEU A 257 -14.58 6.21 -23.27
N ASP A 258 -15.00 5.81 -24.47
CA ASP A 258 -16.10 6.45 -25.16
C ASP A 258 -17.40 5.82 -24.66
N THR A 259 -18.16 6.61 -23.92
CA THR A 259 -19.47 6.15 -23.38
C THR A 259 -20.58 6.18 -24.44
N GLY A 260 -20.29 6.64 -25.65
CA GLY A 260 -21.30 6.86 -26.71
C GLY A 260 -22.31 7.98 -26.38
N VAL A 261 -22.10 8.72 -25.30
CA VAL A 261 -22.98 9.81 -24.84
C VAL A 261 -22.29 11.14 -25.05
N HIS A 262 -22.77 11.93 -26.00
CA HIS A 262 -22.14 13.20 -26.41
C HIS A 262 -22.02 14.29 -25.31
N VAL A 263 -22.81 14.20 -24.26
CA VAL A 263 -22.78 15.17 -23.15
C VAL A 263 -21.78 14.78 -22.03
N LEU A 264 -21.19 13.59 -22.09
CA LEU A 264 -20.15 13.17 -21.14
C LEU A 264 -18.76 13.43 -21.74
N PRO A 265 -17.81 13.96 -20.95
CA PRO A 265 -16.44 14.07 -21.42
C PRO A 265 -15.86 12.69 -21.71
N VAL A 266 -14.98 12.61 -22.69
CA VAL A 266 -14.19 11.40 -22.95
C VAL A 266 -13.28 11.16 -21.76
N LEU A 267 -13.54 10.11 -21.00
CA LEU A 267 -12.74 9.73 -19.85
C LEU A 267 -11.51 8.95 -20.33
N LYS A 268 -10.35 9.24 -19.77
CA LYS A 268 -9.19 8.35 -19.91
C LYS A 268 -9.49 7.10 -19.09
N LYS A 269 -9.46 5.93 -19.72
CA LYS A 269 -9.46 4.67 -18.97
C LYS A 269 -8.16 4.65 -18.15
N ASP A 270 -8.28 4.48 -16.84
CA ASP A 270 -7.11 4.30 -15.99
C ASP A 270 -6.44 2.98 -16.41
N ALA A 271 -5.20 3.06 -16.87
CA ALA A 271 -4.44 1.88 -17.27
C ALA A 271 -3.90 1.11 -16.05
N THR A 272 -4.01 1.68 -14.86
CA THR A 272 -3.74 1.02 -13.60
C THR A 272 -5.03 0.37 -13.11
N ASP A 273 -5.30 -0.85 -13.56
CA ASP A 273 -6.40 -1.64 -12.99
C ASP A 273 -6.08 -1.92 -11.52
N ARG A 274 -6.87 -1.32 -10.63
CA ARG A 274 -6.75 -1.55 -9.20
C ARG A 274 -7.37 -2.92 -8.88
N ASN A 275 -6.62 -3.99 -9.11
CA ASN A 275 -7.00 -5.28 -8.58
C ASN A 275 -6.95 -5.23 -7.05
N ARG A 276 -8.10 -5.00 -6.42
CA ARG A 276 -8.23 -4.84 -4.97
C ARG A 276 -7.81 -6.06 -4.17
N THR A 277 -7.71 -7.23 -4.80
CA THR A 277 -7.37 -8.50 -4.14
C THR A 277 -5.89 -8.88 -4.27
N SER A 278 -5.07 -8.17 -5.06
CA SER A 278 -3.65 -8.46 -5.14
C SER A 278 -2.94 -8.07 -3.84
N PRO A 279 -2.11 -8.95 -3.27
CA PRO A 279 -1.39 -8.67 -2.02
C PRO A 279 -0.30 -7.61 -2.17
N PHE A 280 0.29 -7.47 -3.36
CA PHE A 280 1.33 -6.50 -3.65
C PHE A 280 1.12 -5.94 -5.06
N ALA A 281 0.61 -4.71 -5.15
CA ALA A 281 0.17 -4.11 -6.39
C ALA A 281 0.90 -2.79 -6.71
N PHE A 282 1.28 -2.62 -7.98
CA PHE A 282 1.77 -1.33 -8.47
C PHE A 282 0.59 -0.39 -8.76
N THR A 283 0.62 0.81 -8.19
CA THR A 283 -0.46 1.79 -8.29
C THR A 283 0.07 3.16 -8.72
N GLY A 284 0.41 3.25 -9.99
CA GLY A 284 0.83 4.50 -10.64
C GLY A 284 2.29 4.89 -10.43
N ASN A 285 2.75 5.08 -9.21
CA ASN A 285 4.13 5.47 -8.88
C ASN A 285 4.62 4.91 -7.53
N LYS A 286 3.99 3.85 -7.06
CA LYS A 286 4.25 3.20 -5.78
C LYS A 286 3.73 1.77 -5.80
N PHE A 287 4.14 0.97 -4.84
CA PHE A 287 3.53 -0.31 -4.54
C PHE A 287 2.65 -0.23 -3.30
N GLU A 288 1.52 -0.92 -3.33
CA GLU A 288 0.66 -1.15 -2.18
C GLU A 288 0.87 -2.57 -1.66
N PHE A 289 1.36 -2.70 -0.44
CA PHE A 289 1.37 -3.96 0.28
C PHE A 289 0.11 -4.06 1.15
N ARG A 290 -0.83 -4.91 0.75
CA ARG A 290 -2.20 -4.96 1.26
C ARG A 290 -2.45 -6.00 2.34
N MET A 291 -1.44 -6.76 2.71
CA MET A 291 -1.60 -7.88 3.65
C MET A 291 -1.53 -7.45 5.13
N LEU A 292 -1.11 -6.24 5.45
CA LEU A 292 -0.98 -5.82 6.85
C LEU A 292 -2.34 -5.78 7.56
N GLY A 293 -2.38 -6.34 8.77
CA GLY A 293 -3.55 -6.26 9.62
C GLY A 293 -3.73 -4.89 10.27
N SER A 294 -4.97 -4.53 10.53
CA SER A 294 -5.34 -3.21 11.08
C SER A 294 -4.66 -2.90 12.41
N SER A 295 -4.47 -3.89 13.29
CA SER A 295 -3.84 -3.70 14.61
C SER A 295 -2.30 -3.70 14.57
N MET A 296 -1.69 -4.09 13.44
CA MET A 296 -0.25 -4.28 13.33
C MET A 296 0.51 -2.95 13.22
N SER A 297 1.78 -2.95 13.65
CA SER A 297 2.72 -1.90 13.25
C SER A 297 3.16 -2.10 11.81
N ILE A 298 3.28 -1.01 11.07
CA ILE A 298 3.82 -1.06 9.70
C ILE A 298 5.36 -1.19 9.66
N ALA A 299 6.03 -1.12 10.80
CA ALA A 299 7.50 -1.20 10.87
C ALA A 299 8.03 -2.50 10.26
N GLY A 300 7.43 -3.64 10.61
CA GLY A 300 7.83 -4.97 10.14
C GLY A 300 7.85 -5.09 8.62
N ALA A 301 6.74 -4.75 7.99
CA ALA A 301 6.62 -4.77 6.53
C ALA A 301 7.63 -3.82 5.85
N ASN A 302 7.76 -2.61 6.38
CA ASN A 302 8.64 -1.61 5.78
C ASN A 302 10.13 -1.94 5.93
N PHE A 303 10.59 -2.44 7.09
CA PHE A 303 12.00 -2.83 7.18
C PHE A 303 12.30 -4.08 6.34
N THR A 304 11.38 -5.03 6.24
CA THR A 304 11.53 -6.19 5.37
C THR A 304 11.63 -5.76 3.91
N LEU A 305 10.65 -4.98 3.42
CA LEU A 305 10.63 -4.52 2.04
C LEU A 305 11.89 -3.69 1.69
N ASN A 306 12.27 -2.75 2.55
CA ASN A 306 13.50 -1.97 2.34
C ASN A 306 14.75 -2.85 2.28
N SER A 307 14.84 -3.88 3.13
CA SER A 307 16.02 -4.74 3.20
C SER A 307 16.16 -5.64 1.98
N ILE A 308 15.07 -6.31 1.57
CA ILE A 308 15.11 -7.18 0.38
C ILE A 308 15.36 -6.39 -0.90
N VAL A 309 14.79 -5.19 -1.03
CA VAL A 309 15.06 -4.31 -2.17
C VAL A 309 16.49 -3.77 -2.14
N ALA A 310 17.02 -3.43 -0.95
CA ALA A 310 18.41 -2.99 -0.82
C ALA A 310 19.41 -4.06 -1.23
N ASP A 311 19.14 -5.32 -0.92
CA ASP A 311 19.97 -6.47 -1.28
C ASP A 311 20.06 -6.62 -2.81
N VAL A 312 18.91 -6.65 -3.49
CA VAL A 312 18.87 -6.71 -4.96
C VAL A 312 19.51 -5.47 -5.61
N LEU A 313 19.27 -4.28 -5.07
CA LEU A 313 19.92 -3.06 -5.59
C LEU A 313 21.43 -3.08 -5.39
N GLN A 314 21.94 -3.77 -4.36
CA GLN A 314 23.38 -3.97 -4.19
C GLN A 314 23.95 -4.82 -5.33
N ASP A 315 23.34 -5.97 -5.61
CA ASP A 315 23.75 -6.83 -6.70
C ASP A 315 23.72 -6.11 -8.06
N PHE A 316 22.63 -5.34 -8.28
CA PHE A 316 22.50 -4.53 -9.49
C PHE A 316 23.59 -3.46 -9.60
N ALA A 317 23.88 -2.75 -8.50
CA ALA A 317 24.93 -1.75 -8.48
C ALA A 317 26.31 -2.36 -8.75
N ASP A 318 26.62 -3.48 -8.12
CA ASP A 318 27.91 -4.18 -8.29
C ASP A 318 28.10 -4.66 -9.74
N GLU A 319 27.05 -5.21 -10.37
CA GLU A 319 27.09 -5.63 -11.77
C GLU A 319 27.24 -4.43 -12.73
N LEU A 320 26.50 -3.35 -12.50
CA LEU A 320 26.53 -2.17 -13.35
C LEU A 320 27.81 -1.35 -13.21
N GLU A 321 28.42 -1.30 -12.02
CA GLU A 321 29.70 -0.64 -11.78
C GLU A 321 30.87 -1.39 -12.45
N ALA A 322 30.74 -2.71 -12.62
CA ALA A 322 31.75 -3.55 -13.27
C ALA A 322 31.63 -3.61 -14.82
N ALA A 323 30.55 -3.06 -15.39
CA ALA A 323 30.24 -3.18 -16.80
C ALA A 323 31.05 -2.19 -17.66
N ASP A 324 31.58 -2.65 -18.80
CA ASP A 324 32.27 -1.80 -19.77
C ASP A 324 31.34 -0.82 -20.49
N ASN A 325 30.06 -1.19 -20.65
CA ASN A 325 29.01 -0.38 -21.29
C ASN A 325 27.75 -0.37 -20.44
N PHE A 326 27.53 0.72 -19.75
CA PHE A 326 26.40 0.89 -18.82
C PHE A 326 25.04 0.71 -19.49
N ASP A 327 24.80 1.35 -20.65
CA ASP A 327 23.49 1.31 -21.31
C ASP A 327 23.10 -0.10 -21.77
N THR A 328 24.07 -0.87 -22.24
CA THR A 328 23.85 -2.27 -22.62
C THR A 328 23.62 -3.13 -21.39
N ALA A 329 24.44 -2.97 -20.35
CA ALA A 329 24.34 -3.73 -19.12
C ALA A 329 22.99 -3.54 -18.41
N VAL A 330 22.49 -2.29 -18.34
CA VAL A 330 21.16 -2.01 -17.75
C VAL A 330 20.06 -2.76 -18.50
N LYS A 331 20.06 -2.75 -19.83
CA LYS A 331 19.02 -3.45 -20.62
C LYS A 331 19.09 -4.96 -20.45
N GLU A 332 20.29 -5.53 -20.45
CA GLU A 332 20.50 -6.95 -20.22
C GLU A 332 20.09 -7.36 -18.81
N LEU A 333 20.43 -6.55 -17.82
CA LEU A 333 20.08 -6.76 -16.42
C LEU A 333 18.55 -6.75 -16.21
N ILE A 334 17.84 -5.77 -16.76
CA ILE A 334 16.38 -5.74 -16.73
C ILE A 334 15.83 -7.01 -17.40
N LYS A 335 16.27 -7.33 -18.61
CA LYS A 335 15.80 -8.48 -19.37
C LYS A 335 15.98 -9.82 -18.67
N LYS A 336 17.10 -10.02 -17.99
CA LYS A 336 17.37 -11.27 -17.26
C LYS A 336 16.61 -11.37 -15.93
N THR A 337 16.14 -10.23 -15.41
CA THR A 337 15.48 -10.14 -14.11
C THR A 337 13.98 -10.36 -14.21
N VAL A 338 13.33 -9.85 -15.25
CA VAL A 338 11.89 -9.97 -15.52
C VAL A 338 11.62 -11.13 -16.46
#